data_659b2c18a2c992ab3025b6374c9d3d5c
#
_entry.id   659b2c18a2c992ab3025b6374c9d3d5c
#
_cell.length_a   1.000
_cell.length_b   1.000
_cell.length_c   1.000
_cell.angle_alpha   90.00
_cell.angle_beta   90.00
_cell.angle_gamma   90.00
#
_symmetry.space_group_name_H-M   'P 1'
#
loop_
_entity.id
_entity.type
_entity.pdbx_description
1 polymer ?
#
loop_
_entity_poly.entity_id
_entity_poly.type
_entity_poly.pdbx_seq_one_letter_code
_entity_poly.pdbx_strand_id
1 'polypeptide(L)'
;MSTGSKSEDHGPPQEGQIAPDFVLPSTSSEEAHLLEYEGQCLVLVFFPQTFTTFSTMQIRQILQFHIALQTLGAVVLGISVEPVEALRTFAEQEEIPFTLLSDFEREVAKAYGVFEEELNGFRHVAKPSVFVVNKKQRIMYRWVSEDLTELPDFDQILGVIQGFDKSADMC
;
A
#
# COMPACT_ATOMS: atom_id res chain seq x y z
N MET A 1 34.18 2.39 20.76
CA MET A 1 33.27 1.24 20.58
C MET A 1 31.98 1.74 19.98
N SER A 2 31.81 1.55 18.69
CA SER A 2 30.56 1.87 18.05
C SER A 2 29.58 0.73 18.35
N THR A 3 28.64 0.98 19.23
CA THR A 3 27.43 0.17 19.26
C THR A 3 26.66 0.52 18.01
N GLY A 4 26.91 -0.27 16.95
CA GLY A 4 26.02 -0.22 15.80
C GLY A 4 24.63 -0.57 16.30
N SER A 5 23.73 0.40 16.31
CA SER A 5 22.33 0.11 16.40
C SER A 5 22.00 -0.72 15.15
N LYS A 6 21.91 -2.04 15.32
CA LYS A 6 21.18 -2.85 14.38
C LYS A 6 19.80 -2.21 14.36
N SER A 7 19.41 -1.62 13.24
CA SER A 7 18.02 -1.36 12.99
C SER A 7 17.35 -2.70 13.21
N GLU A 8 16.62 -2.83 14.30
CA GLU A 8 15.81 -4.00 14.52
C GLU A 8 14.86 -4.05 13.34
N ASP A 9 15.08 -5.05 12.50
CA ASP A 9 14.19 -5.34 11.40
C ASP A 9 12.87 -5.79 12.03
N HIS A 10 12.10 -4.81 12.43
CA HIS A 10 10.73 -5.02 12.84
C HIS A 10 9.96 -5.32 11.55
N GLY A 11 9.62 -6.57 11.31
CA GLY A 11 8.79 -6.98 10.19
C GLY A 11 7.57 -6.07 9.97
N PRO A 12 6.64 -6.40 9.06
CA PRO A 12 5.49 -5.56 8.77
C PRO A 12 4.73 -5.14 10.04
N PRO A 13 4.20 -3.89 10.11
CA PRO A 13 3.44 -3.46 11.25
C PRO A 13 2.25 -4.39 11.52
N GLN A 14 2.00 -4.66 12.78
CA GLN A 14 0.96 -5.57 13.23
C GLN A 14 -0.38 -4.85 13.33
N GLU A 15 -1.46 -5.63 13.27
CA GLU A 15 -2.79 -5.11 13.56
C GLU A 15 -2.82 -4.40 14.92
N GLY A 16 -3.45 -3.22 14.96
CA GLY A 16 -3.53 -2.36 16.12
C GLY A 16 -2.38 -1.37 16.26
N GLN A 17 -1.27 -1.55 15.56
CA GLN A 17 -0.15 -0.61 15.55
C GLN A 17 -0.46 0.62 14.70
N ILE A 18 0.17 1.74 15.03
CA ILE A 18 0.08 2.96 14.24
C ILE A 18 0.76 2.70 12.88
N ALA A 19 0.09 3.06 11.79
CA ALA A 19 0.67 2.99 10.46
C ALA A 19 1.88 3.92 10.37
N PRO A 20 3.04 3.44 9.89
CA PRO A 20 4.20 4.30 9.69
C PRO A 20 3.87 5.49 8.79
N ASP A 21 4.24 6.70 9.24
CA ASP A 21 3.99 7.92 8.50
C ASP A 21 4.81 7.99 7.20
N PHE A 22 4.31 8.74 6.23
CA PHE A 22 5.03 8.97 4.99
C PHE A 22 4.63 10.28 4.33
N VAL A 23 5.56 10.80 3.53
CA VAL A 23 5.35 11.89 2.58
C VAL A 23 5.96 11.44 1.26
N LEU A 24 5.16 11.24 0.24
CA LEU A 24 5.61 10.71 -1.05
C LEU A 24 5.10 11.53 -2.22
N PRO A 25 5.91 11.65 -3.31
CA PRO A 25 5.42 12.20 -4.57
C PRO A 25 4.19 11.44 -5.08
N SER A 26 3.23 12.17 -5.62
CA SER A 26 1.91 11.65 -5.97
C SER A 26 1.59 11.86 -7.45
N THR A 27 0.84 10.94 -8.04
CA THR A 27 0.32 11.11 -9.40
C THR A 27 -0.84 12.10 -9.50
N SER A 28 -1.51 12.38 -8.39
CA SER A 28 -2.70 13.25 -8.34
C SER A 28 -2.42 14.65 -7.79
N SER A 29 -1.26 14.82 -7.14
CA SER A 29 -0.81 16.08 -6.54
C SER A 29 0.71 16.10 -6.52
N GLU A 30 1.32 17.12 -5.93
CA GLU A 30 2.78 17.15 -5.79
C GLU A 30 3.26 16.09 -4.80
N GLU A 31 2.66 16.07 -3.61
CA GLU A 31 2.97 15.13 -2.54
C GLU A 31 1.71 14.64 -1.85
N ALA A 32 1.78 13.47 -1.25
CA ALA A 32 0.74 12.94 -0.37
C ALA A 32 1.34 12.60 1.00
N HIS A 33 0.69 13.08 2.05
CA HIS A 33 1.05 12.82 3.44
C HIS A 33 0.04 11.88 4.06
N LEU A 34 0.48 10.85 4.76
CA LEU A 34 -0.44 9.93 5.45
C LEU A 34 -1.38 10.68 6.39
N LEU A 35 -0.87 11.69 7.10
CA LEU A 35 -1.65 12.49 8.06
C LEU A 35 -2.85 13.21 7.42
N GLU A 36 -2.81 13.52 6.12
CA GLU A 36 -3.93 14.15 5.42
C GLU A 36 -5.15 13.24 5.31
N TYR A 37 -4.95 11.93 5.51
CA TYR A 37 -6.01 10.93 5.43
C TYR A 37 -6.57 10.54 6.81
N GLU A 38 -6.18 11.24 7.87
CA GLU A 38 -6.78 11.03 9.19
C GLU A 38 -8.30 11.23 9.11
N GLY A 39 -9.05 10.34 9.72
CA GLY A 39 -10.51 10.34 9.60
C GLY A 39 -11.05 9.59 8.39
N GLN A 40 -10.17 9.03 7.55
CA GLN A 40 -10.56 8.21 6.40
C GLN A 40 -9.98 6.81 6.52
N CYS A 41 -10.73 5.83 6.01
CA CYS A 41 -10.21 4.46 5.86
C CYS A 41 -9.33 4.40 4.61
N LEU A 42 -8.12 3.83 4.74
CA LEU A 42 -7.18 3.67 3.65
C LEU A 42 -6.94 2.20 3.33
N VAL A 43 -6.82 1.92 2.06
CA VAL A 43 -6.27 0.65 1.56
C VAL A 43 -4.97 0.97 0.85
N LEU A 44 -3.84 0.66 1.51
CA LEU A 44 -2.51 0.85 0.96
C LEU A 44 -2.10 -0.41 0.22
N VAL A 45 -1.76 -0.29 -1.06
CA VAL A 45 -1.34 -1.42 -1.89
C VAL A 45 0.07 -1.18 -2.38
N PHE A 46 1.00 -2.08 -2.02
CA PHE A 46 2.37 -2.03 -2.51
C PHE A 46 2.52 -2.92 -3.75
N PHE A 47 3.11 -2.35 -4.79
CA PHE A 47 3.43 -3.04 -6.04
C PHE A 47 4.94 -3.25 -6.13
N PRO A 48 5.43 -4.46 -6.50
CA PRO A 48 6.86 -4.70 -6.68
C PRO A 48 7.45 -3.85 -7.80
N GLN A 49 6.78 -3.80 -8.94
CA GLN A 49 7.18 -3.01 -10.09
C GLN A 49 6.00 -2.89 -11.05
N THR A 50 5.81 -1.70 -11.63
CA THR A 50 4.77 -1.45 -12.64
C THR A 50 5.19 -2.00 -14.02
N PHE A 51 4.27 -1.97 -14.99
CA PHE A 51 4.48 -2.46 -16.36
C PHE A 51 4.86 -3.95 -16.44
N THR A 52 4.55 -4.74 -15.41
CA THR A 52 4.73 -6.20 -15.41
C THR A 52 3.38 -6.88 -15.50
N THR A 53 3.38 -8.14 -15.91
CA THR A 53 2.15 -8.96 -15.94
C THR A 53 1.52 -9.02 -14.54
N PHE A 54 2.33 -9.20 -13.51
CA PHE A 54 1.83 -9.29 -12.14
C PHE A 54 1.20 -7.99 -11.65
N SER A 55 1.85 -6.85 -11.89
CA SER A 55 1.29 -5.55 -11.48
C SER A 55 -0.01 -5.22 -12.22
N THR A 56 -0.11 -5.59 -13.49
CA THR A 56 -1.35 -5.47 -14.25
C THR A 56 -2.46 -6.32 -13.64
N MET A 57 -2.15 -7.54 -13.21
CA MET A 57 -3.10 -8.40 -12.51
C MET A 57 -3.55 -7.79 -11.17
N GLN A 58 -2.62 -7.24 -10.38
CA GLN A 58 -2.94 -6.54 -9.15
C GLN A 58 -3.91 -5.37 -9.40
N ILE A 59 -3.60 -4.54 -10.38
CA ILE A 59 -4.45 -3.38 -10.72
C ILE A 59 -5.84 -3.84 -11.16
N ARG A 60 -5.95 -4.83 -12.03
CA ARG A 60 -7.24 -5.34 -12.48
C ARG A 60 -8.07 -5.87 -11.33
N GLN A 61 -7.47 -6.55 -10.37
CA GLN A 61 -8.15 -7.00 -9.18
C GLN A 61 -8.69 -5.81 -8.37
N ILE A 62 -7.87 -4.81 -8.12
CA ILE A 62 -8.29 -3.61 -7.38
C ILE A 62 -9.44 -2.91 -8.11
N LEU A 63 -9.37 -2.78 -9.43
CA LEU A 63 -10.42 -2.14 -10.22
C LEU A 63 -11.77 -2.85 -10.10
N GLN A 64 -11.77 -4.18 -9.97
CA GLN A 64 -13.00 -4.94 -9.73
C GLN A 64 -13.68 -4.57 -8.40
N PHE A 65 -12.89 -4.23 -7.40
CA PHE A 65 -13.39 -3.92 -6.05
C PHE A 65 -13.46 -2.42 -5.75
N HIS A 66 -12.96 -1.57 -6.64
CA HIS A 66 -12.79 -0.14 -6.37
C HIS A 66 -14.12 0.57 -6.06
N ILE A 67 -15.16 0.29 -6.82
CA ILE A 67 -16.49 0.89 -6.57
C ILE A 67 -17.02 0.48 -5.19
N ALA A 68 -16.89 -0.80 -4.84
CA ALA A 68 -17.31 -1.30 -3.53
C ALA A 68 -16.51 -0.64 -2.40
N LEU A 69 -15.19 -0.48 -2.57
CA LEU A 69 -14.34 0.22 -1.60
C LEU A 69 -14.76 1.67 -1.43
N GLN A 70 -14.99 2.39 -2.52
CA GLN A 70 -15.46 3.77 -2.47
C GLN A 70 -16.81 3.90 -1.77
N THR A 71 -17.73 2.97 -2.04
CA THR A 71 -19.06 2.95 -1.41
C THR A 71 -18.95 2.79 0.10
N LEU A 72 -17.94 2.07 0.57
CA LEU A 72 -17.64 1.91 2.00
C LEU A 72 -16.84 3.09 2.59
N GLY A 73 -16.52 4.11 1.79
CA GLY A 73 -15.75 5.26 2.22
C GLY A 73 -14.24 5.04 2.29
N ALA A 74 -13.74 3.94 1.71
CA ALA A 74 -12.31 3.65 1.70
C ALA A 74 -11.61 4.33 0.52
N VAL A 75 -10.41 4.84 0.76
CA VAL A 75 -9.53 5.44 -0.25
C VAL A 75 -8.40 4.45 -0.55
N VAL A 76 -8.16 4.18 -1.83
CA VAL A 76 -7.06 3.31 -2.26
C VAL A 76 -5.86 4.17 -2.64
N LEU A 77 -4.69 3.83 -2.11
CA LEU A 77 -3.40 4.40 -2.50
C LEU A 77 -2.48 3.27 -2.94
N GLY A 78 -1.95 3.36 -4.15
CA GLY A 78 -0.94 2.43 -4.65
C GLY A 78 0.46 3.00 -4.39
N ILE A 79 1.40 2.17 -3.97
CA ILE A 79 2.78 2.58 -3.66
C ILE A 79 3.74 1.69 -4.41
N SER A 80 4.67 2.30 -5.15
CA SER A 80 5.73 1.60 -5.88
C SER A 80 7.04 2.37 -5.78
N VAL A 81 8.17 1.66 -5.92
CA VAL A 81 9.51 2.26 -5.83
C VAL A 81 9.93 3.01 -7.09
N GLU A 82 9.11 3.03 -8.12
CA GLU A 82 9.44 3.69 -9.38
C GLU A 82 9.28 5.21 -9.30
N PRO A 83 9.96 5.97 -10.19
CA PRO A 83 9.76 7.41 -10.28
C PRO A 83 8.30 7.80 -10.53
N VAL A 84 7.89 8.95 -10.02
CA VAL A 84 6.50 9.40 -10.15
C VAL A 84 6.06 9.58 -11.62
N GLU A 85 6.96 9.95 -12.50
CA GLU A 85 6.68 10.07 -13.93
C GLU A 85 6.31 8.72 -14.55
N ALA A 86 7.01 7.65 -14.17
CA ALA A 86 6.67 6.29 -14.61
C ALA A 86 5.31 5.86 -14.08
N LEU A 87 5.00 6.21 -12.83
CA LEU A 87 3.70 5.91 -12.23
C LEU A 87 2.57 6.68 -12.90
N ARG A 88 2.79 7.94 -13.32
CA ARG A 88 1.80 8.70 -14.09
C ARG A 88 1.50 8.02 -15.42
N THR A 89 2.52 7.60 -16.14
CA THR A 89 2.35 6.88 -17.41
C THR A 89 1.59 5.58 -17.21
N PHE A 90 1.95 4.82 -16.17
CA PHE A 90 1.24 3.58 -15.82
C PHE A 90 -0.22 3.82 -15.48
N ALA A 91 -0.50 4.86 -14.67
CA ALA A 91 -1.86 5.22 -14.31
C ALA A 91 -2.72 5.60 -15.52
N GLU A 92 -2.13 6.32 -16.50
CA GLU A 92 -2.81 6.68 -17.74
C GLU A 92 -3.08 5.45 -18.61
N GLN A 93 -2.08 4.59 -18.82
CA GLN A 93 -2.21 3.39 -19.64
C GLN A 93 -3.23 2.40 -19.11
N GLU A 94 -3.24 2.20 -17.81
CA GLU A 94 -4.15 1.25 -17.14
C GLU A 94 -5.47 1.91 -16.70
N GLU A 95 -5.65 3.21 -16.98
CA GLU A 95 -6.84 3.98 -16.58
C GLU A 95 -7.15 3.85 -15.09
N ILE A 96 -6.11 4.04 -14.26
CA ILE A 96 -6.22 3.86 -12.80
C ILE A 96 -6.93 5.07 -12.17
N PRO A 97 -8.09 4.88 -11.51
CA PRO A 97 -8.86 5.99 -10.94
C PRO A 97 -8.41 6.43 -9.54
N PHE A 98 -7.40 5.78 -8.96
CA PHE A 98 -6.88 6.12 -7.64
C PHE A 98 -5.44 6.59 -7.73
N THR A 99 -4.97 7.24 -6.67
CA THR A 99 -3.63 7.85 -6.61
C THR A 99 -2.55 6.79 -6.45
N LEU A 100 -1.45 6.96 -7.21
CA LEU A 100 -0.22 6.20 -7.02
C LEU A 100 0.84 7.11 -6.38
N LEU A 101 1.65 6.54 -5.50
CA LEU A 101 2.70 7.22 -4.75
C LEU A 101 4.06 6.60 -5.07
N SER A 102 5.06 7.46 -5.24
CA SER A 102 6.42 7.03 -5.57
C SER A 102 7.29 6.91 -4.32
N ASP A 103 7.61 5.68 -3.94
CA ASP A 103 8.58 5.38 -2.88
C ASP A 103 9.97 5.14 -3.48
N PHE A 104 10.47 6.09 -4.26
CA PHE A 104 11.73 5.99 -4.99
C PHE A 104 12.92 5.72 -4.06
N GLU A 105 12.91 6.29 -2.86
CA GLU A 105 13.97 6.08 -1.86
C GLU A 105 13.80 4.78 -1.06
N ARG A 106 12.75 4.01 -1.27
CA ARG A 106 12.43 2.74 -0.60
C ARG A 106 12.24 2.84 0.92
N GLU A 107 12.17 4.04 1.46
CA GLU A 107 12.05 4.24 2.91
C GLU A 107 10.70 3.77 3.45
N VAL A 108 9.63 3.98 2.69
CA VAL A 108 8.29 3.55 3.12
C VAL A 108 8.15 2.04 3.04
N ALA A 109 8.66 1.40 1.99
CA ALA A 109 8.71 -0.06 1.90
C ALA A 109 9.46 -0.66 3.09
N LYS A 110 10.58 -0.05 3.50
CA LYS A 110 11.34 -0.48 4.68
C LYS A 110 10.55 -0.27 5.97
N ALA A 111 9.91 0.90 6.13
CA ALA A 111 9.12 1.22 7.31
C ALA A 111 7.93 0.26 7.48
N TYR A 112 7.33 -0.17 6.38
CA TYR A 112 6.23 -1.15 6.38
C TYR A 112 6.72 -2.60 6.37
N GLY A 113 8.03 -2.84 6.45
CA GLY A 113 8.60 -4.18 6.53
C GLY A 113 8.41 -5.03 5.27
N VAL A 114 8.22 -4.40 4.12
CA VAL A 114 7.94 -5.09 2.85
C VAL A 114 9.04 -4.89 1.79
N PHE A 115 10.14 -4.27 2.17
CA PHE A 115 11.28 -4.10 1.26
C PHE A 115 11.99 -5.44 1.01
N GLU A 116 12.31 -5.72 -0.25
CA GLU A 116 13.10 -6.87 -0.67
C GLU A 116 14.26 -6.44 -1.57
N GLU A 117 15.44 -6.99 -1.30
CA GLU A 117 16.60 -6.77 -2.16
C GLU A 117 16.44 -7.46 -3.52
N GLU A 118 15.81 -8.64 -3.53
CA GLU A 118 15.49 -9.36 -4.74
C GLU A 118 14.19 -10.16 -4.57
N LEU A 119 13.29 -10.01 -5.55
CA LEU A 119 12.04 -10.76 -5.62
C LEU A 119 11.82 -11.18 -7.07
N ASN A 120 11.98 -12.48 -7.36
CA ASN A 120 11.76 -13.05 -8.70
C ASN A 120 12.48 -12.29 -9.83
N GLY A 121 13.73 -11.90 -9.59
CA GLY A 121 14.56 -11.17 -10.56
C GLY A 121 14.44 -9.64 -10.48
N PHE A 122 13.48 -9.10 -9.76
CA PHE A 122 13.38 -7.66 -9.51
C PHE A 122 14.21 -7.29 -8.27
N ARG A 123 14.94 -6.20 -8.33
CA ARG A 123 15.83 -5.76 -7.26
C ARG A 123 15.31 -4.50 -6.59
N HIS A 124 15.50 -4.43 -5.26
CA HIS A 124 15.15 -3.25 -4.44
C HIS A 124 13.69 -2.82 -4.61
N VAL A 125 12.80 -3.77 -4.44
CA VAL A 125 11.35 -3.59 -4.64
C VAL A 125 10.57 -3.81 -3.34
N ALA A 126 9.29 -3.49 -3.37
CA ALA A 126 8.37 -3.85 -2.30
C ALA A 126 7.70 -5.19 -2.61
N LYS A 127 7.55 -6.04 -1.59
CA LYS A 127 6.70 -7.24 -1.70
C LYS A 127 5.27 -6.81 -2.00
N PRO A 128 4.54 -7.56 -2.84
CA PRO A 128 3.10 -7.31 -2.98
C PRO A 128 2.43 -7.37 -1.62
N SER A 129 1.75 -6.31 -1.23
CA SER A 129 1.15 -6.25 0.10
C SER A 129 -0.03 -5.29 0.14
N VAL A 130 -0.92 -5.51 1.09
CA VAL A 130 -2.08 -4.67 1.35
C VAL A 130 -2.15 -4.40 2.84
N PHE A 131 -2.31 -3.13 3.20
CA PHE A 131 -2.55 -2.69 4.56
C PHE A 131 -3.84 -1.89 4.59
N VAL A 132 -4.77 -2.25 5.47
CA VAL A 132 -5.96 -1.44 5.73
C VAL A 132 -5.70 -0.60 6.96
N VAL A 133 -5.85 0.71 6.82
CA VAL A 133 -5.59 1.69 7.88
C VAL A 133 -6.92 2.36 8.25
N ASN A 134 -7.25 2.38 9.53
CA ASN A 134 -8.50 2.96 10.01
C ASN A 134 -8.43 4.49 10.14
N LYS A 135 -9.54 5.10 10.56
CA LYS A 135 -9.66 6.56 10.72
C LYS A 135 -8.69 7.15 11.76
N LYS A 136 -8.19 6.33 12.69
CA LYS A 136 -7.17 6.72 13.67
C LYS A 136 -5.76 6.35 13.25
N GLN A 137 -5.57 6.02 11.98
CA GLN A 137 -4.28 5.67 11.38
C GLN A 137 -3.61 4.45 12.02
N ARG A 138 -4.42 3.48 12.43
CA ARG A 138 -3.95 2.18 12.91
C ARG A 138 -4.17 1.10 11.86
N ILE A 139 -3.22 0.15 11.80
CA ILE A 139 -3.32 -1.02 10.91
C ILE A 139 -4.44 -1.92 11.44
N MET A 140 -5.41 -2.23 10.58
CA MET A 140 -6.53 -3.11 10.90
C MET A 140 -6.46 -4.45 10.18
N TYR A 141 -5.72 -4.51 9.10
CA TYR A 141 -5.52 -5.73 8.28
C TYR A 141 -4.19 -5.60 7.58
N ARG A 142 -3.51 -6.71 7.44
CA ARG A 142 -2.31 -6.79 6.60
C ARG A 142 -2.28 -8.10 5.82
N TRP A 143 -1.80 -8.02 4.61
CA TRP A 143 -1.46 -9.17 3.79
C TRP A 143 -0.14 -8.86 3.11
N VAL A 144 0.82 -9.77 3.21
CA VAL A 144 2.13 -9.63 2.58
C VAL A 144 2.45 -10.93 1.86
N SER A 145 2.70 -10.84 0.55
CA SER A 145 3.13 -11.99 -0.24
C SER A 145 4.64 -12.14 -0.21
N GLU A 146 5.11 -13.39 -0.20
CA GLU A 146 6.54 -13.70 -0.29
C GLU A 146 7.00 -13.92 -1.75
N ASP A 147 6.07 -13.93 -2.71
CA ASP A 147 6.38 -14.12 -4.13
C ASP A 147 5.39 -13.40 -5.06
N LEU A 148 5.56 -13.56 -6.38
CA LEU A 148 4.71 -12.92 -7.39
C LEU A 148 3.59 -13.85 -7.92
N THR A 149 3.20 -14.86 -7.17
CA THR A 149 2.17 -15.82 -7.60
C THR A 149 0.84 -15.65 -6.89
N GLU A 150 0.80 -14.89 -5.81
CA GLU A 150 -0.38 -14.73 -4.97
C GLU A 150 -0.96 -13.32 -5.06
N LEU A 151 -2.29 -13.24 -5.13
CA LEU A 151 -3.06 -12.02 -5.00
C LEU A 151 -3.85 -12.05 -3.69
N PRO A 152 -4.08 -10.88 -3.05
CA PRO A 152 -4.85 -10.84 -1.81
C PRO A 152 -6.32 -11.16 -2.05
N ASP A 153 -7.01 -11.57 -0.99
CA ASP A 153 -8.45 -11.80 -1.00
C ASP A 153 -9.19 -10.49 -0.68
N PHE A 154 -9.65 -9.79 -1.72
CA PHE A 154 -10.38 -8.53 -1.56
C PHE A 154 -11.77 -8.71 -0.97
N ASP A 155 -12.40 -9.88 -1.07
CA ASP A 155 -13.65 -10.15 -0.35
C ASP A 155 -13.41 -10.12 1.15
N GLN A 156 -12.29 -10.67 1.61
CA GLN A 156 -11.89 -10.58 3.01
C GLN A 156 -11.61 -9.13 3.43
N ILE A 157 -10.93 -8.35 2.58
CA ILE A 157 -10.64 -6.93 2.83
C ILE A 157 -11.95 -6.14 2.96
N LEU A 158 -12.91 -6.35 2.05
CA LEU A 158 -14.23 -5.74 2.14
C LEU A 158 -14.94 -6.11 3.44
N GLY A 159 -14.86 -7.38 3.83
CA GLY A 159 -15.44 -7.87 5.08
C GLY A 159 -14.84 -7.20 6.30
N VAL A 160 -13.53 -7.00 6.32
CA VAL A 160 -12.84 -6.26 7.38
C VAL A 160 -13.35 -4.83 7.45
N ILE A 161 -13.42 -4.12 6.33
CA ILE A 161 -13.89 -2.73 6.28
C ILE A 161 -15.36 -2.63 6.71
N GLN A 162 -16.24 -3.52 6.23
CA GLN A 162 -17.66 -3.56 6.61
C GLN A 162 -17.87 -3.89 8.09
N GLY A 163 -17.09 -4.82 8.63
CA GLY A 163 -17.16 -5.23 10.04
C GLY A 163 -16.82 -4.12 11.00
N PHE A 164 -16.11 -3.09 10.54
CA PHE A 164 -15.68 -1.95 11.34
C PHE A 164 -16.71 -0.82 11.41
N ASP A 165 -17.76 -0.88 10.61
CA ASP A 165 -18.78 0.18 10.55
C ASP A 165 -19.62 0.28 11.85
N LYS A 166 -19.40 -0.63 12.81
CA LYS A 166 -20.14 -0.67 14.07
C LYS A 166 -19.41 -0.06 15.27
N SER A 167 -18.16 0.37 15.12
CA SER A 167 -17.42 1.04 16.17
C SER A 167 -16.86 2.37 15.65
N ALA A 168 -16.92 3.41 16.50
CA ALA A 168 -16.54 4.79 16.14
C ALA A 168 -15.04 4.95 15.73
N ASP A 169 -14.23 3.91 15.93
CA ASP A 169 -12.78 3.95 15.71
C ASP A 169 -12.34 3.28 14.40
N MET A 170 -13.29 2.86 13.59
CA MET A 170 -13.02 2.00 12.44
C MET A 170 -13.44 2.68 11.13
N CYS A 171 -13.16 2.06 10.03
CA CYS A 171 -13.44 2.60 8.69
C CYS A 171 -14.89 3.06 8.47
#